data_be168adc56ba902d88b4c4a734b99c06
#
_entry.id   be168adc56ba902d88b4c4a734b99c06
#
_cell.length_a   1.000
_cell.length_b   1.000
_cell.length_c   1.000
_cell.angle_alpha   90.00
_cell.angle_beta   90.00
_cell.angle_gamma   90.00
#
_symmetry.space_group_name_H-M   'P 1'
#
loop_
_entity.id
_entity.type
_entity.pdbx_description
1 polymer ?
#
loop_
_entity_poly.entity_id
_entity_poly.type
_entity_poly.pdbx_seq_one_letter_code
_entity_poly.pdbx_strand_id
1 'polypeptide(L)'
;MEIVASLIKLFFGSKADKDRKQIEPYLQKIKAVYPSIEALSNDELRDRSEALKKQIADFIARDEADIVELKAKLELPETSLEEKERISKQIDETTKRIDEKIEEKLDEILPEAFAIMKDTARRFAQNDEVVVTANDFDRDLAAEKDFVRIEGDKAIYANHWMAGGNDLKWDMIHYDVQPVSYTHLRAH
;
A
#
# COMPACT_ATOMS: atom_id res chain seq x y z
N MET A 1 28.94 -20.03 31.66
CA MET A 1 27.72 -19.28 31.21
C MET A 1 27.53 -19.29 29.68
N GLU A 2 28.56 -19.34 28.86
CA GLU A 2 28.47 -19.38 27.40
C GLU A 2 27.81 -20.64 26.82
N ILE A 3 27.98 -21.80 27.43
CA ILE A 3 27.41 -23.09 26.96
C ILE A 3 25.90 -23.08 27.09
N VAL A 4 25.34 -22.52 28.17
CA VAL A 4 23.87 -22.40 28.36
C VAL A 4 23.26 -21.41 27.37
N ALA A 5 23.93 -20.31 27.11
CA ALA A 5 23.49 -19.32 26.10
C ALA A 5 23.53 -19.91 24.67
N SER A 6 24.54 -20.78 24.38
CA SER A 6 24.67 -21.47 23.10
C SER A 6 23.57 -22.54 22.91
N LEU A 7 23.22 -23.27 23.98
CA LEU A 7 22.13 -24.26 23.99
C LEU A 7 20.77 -23.57 23.84
N ILE A 8 20.53 -22.42 24.49
CA ILE A 8 19.31 -21.64 24.35
C ILE A 8 19.17 -21.12 22.91
N LYS A 9 20.24 -20.63 22.27
CA LYS A 9 20.24 -20.25 20.84
C LYS A 9 19.92 -21.43 19.91
N LEU A 10 20.41 -22.63 20.24
CA LEU A 10 20.15 -23.83 19.43
C LEU A 10 18.69 -24.28 19.48
N PHE A 11 18.02 -24.10 20.64
CA PHE A 11 16.62 -24.54 20.84
C PHE A 11 15.57 -23.47 20.50
N PHE A 12 15.88 -22.19 20.66
CA PHE A 12 14.91 -21.10 20.48
C PHE A 12 15.12 -20.25 19.22
N GLY A 13 16.21 -20.47 18.48
CA GLY A 13 16.61 -19.63 17.35
C GLY A 13 16.97 -18.20 17.79
N SER A 14 17.59 -17.43 16.91
CA SER A 14 17.76 -15.99 17.14
C SER A 14 16.46 -15.24 16.86
N LYS A 15 16.29 -14.00 17.38
CA LYS A 15 15.19 -13.11 17.00
C LYS A 15 15.10 -13.01 15.47
N ALA A 16 16.24 -12.86 14.80
CA ALA A 16 16.34 -12.82 13.34
C ALA A 16 15.80 -14.09 12.65
N ASP A 17 15.95 -15.29 13.25
CA ASP A 17 15.39 -16.53 12.69
C ASP A 17 13.87 -16.60 12.82
N LYS A 18 13.31 -16.03 13.89
CA LYS A 18 11.87 -15.92 14.09
C LYS A 18 11.27 -14.91 13.11
N ASP A 19 11.86 -13.74 13.00
CA ASP A 19 11.44 -12.67 12.09
C ASP A 19 11.50 -13.17 10.64
N ARG A 20 12.58 -13.89 10.26
CA ARG A 20 12.71 -14.50 8.94
C ARG A 20 11.60 -15.51 8.64
N LYS A 21 11.24 -16.38 9.60
CA LYS A 21 10.15 -17.35 9.41
C LYS A 21 8.79 -16.69 9.22
N GLN A 22 8.57 -15.52 9.82
CA GLN A 22 7.33 -14.76 9.66
C GLN A 22 7.28 -14.05 8.29
N ILE A 23 8.43 -13.55 7.82
CA ILE A 23 8.56 -12.82 6.55
C ILE A 23 8.55 -13.76 5.33
N GLU A 24 9.12 -14.95 5.44
CA GLU A 24 9.31 -15.89 4.32
C GLU A 24 8.01 -16.22 3.55
N PRO A 25 6.85 -16.46 4.19
CA PRO A 25 5.61 -16.72 3.47
C PRO A 25 5.16 -15.55 2.57
N TYR A 26 5.36 -14.31 3.02
CA TYR A 26 5.05 -13.11 2.24
C TYR A 26 6.00 -12.97 1.06
N LEU A 27 7.30 -13.22 1.26
CA LEU A 27 8.29 -13.21 0.18
C LEU A 27 7.94 -14.21 -0.93
N GLN A 28 7.52 -15.41 -0.57
CA GLN A 28 7.13 -16.42 -1.55
C GLN A 28 5.88 -15.99 -2.33
N LYS A 29 4.89 -15.39 -1.67
CA LYS A 29 3.71 -14.85 -2.34
C LYS A 29 4.08 -13.71 -3.32
N ILE A 30 4.94 -12.78 -2.90
CA ILE A 30 5.42 -11.68 -3.75
C ILE A 30 6.15 -12.24 -4.98
N LYS A 31 7.07 -13.19 -4.79
CA LYS A 31 7.80 -13.85 -5.88
C LYS A 31 6.89 -14.58 -6.85
N ALA A 32 5.82 -15.19 -6.36
CA ALA A 32 4.85 -15.89 -7.19
C ALA A 32 4.03 -14.94 -8.07
N VAL A 33 3.69 -13.75 -7.56
CA VAL A 33 2.91 -12.73 -8.29
C VAL A 33 3.78 -11.88 -9.23
N TYR A 34 5.05 -11.66 -8.88
CA TYR A 34 5.94 -10.72 -9.56
C TYR A 34 6.04 -10.90 -11.09
N PRO A 35 6.16 -12.11 -11.65
CA PRO A 35 6.25 -12.28 -13.09
C PRO A 35 5.03 -11.76 -13.87
N SER A 36 3.84 -11.84 -13.27
CA SER A 36 2.62 -11.30 -13.87
C SER A 36 2.58 -9.78 -13.85
N ILE A 37 3.17 -9.16 -12.84
CA ILE A 37 3.30 -7.70 -12.72
C ILE A 37 4.38 -7.18 -13.68
N GLU A 38 5.51 -7.86 -13.77
CA GLU A 38 6.62 -7.48 -14.67
C GLU A 38 6.20 -7.47 -16.15
N ALA A 39 5.27 -8.34 -16.53
CA ALA A 39 4.75 -8.44 -17.90
C ALA A 39 3.80 -7.31 -18.31
N LEU A 40 3.29 -6.50 -17.35
CA LEU A 40 2.35 -5.41 -17.62
C LEU A 40 3.03 -4.24 -18.32
N SER A 41 2.30 -3.54 -19.19
CA SER A 41 2.66 -2.19 -19.66
C SER A 41 2.65 -1.19 -18.50
N ASN A 42 3.12 0.03 -18.71
CA ASN A 42 3.09 1.07 -17.69
C ASN A 42 1.65 1.47 -17.31
N ASP A 43 0.76 1.56 -18.30
CA ASP A 43 -0.65 1.88 -18.06
C ASP A 43 -1.35 0.75 -17.31
N GLU A 44 -1.17 -0.50 -17.72
CA GLU A 44 -1.73 -1.67 -17.00
C GLU A 44 -1.22 -1.77 -15.56
N LEU A 45 0.07 -1.42 -15.31
CA LEU A 45 0.62 -1.39 -13.96
C LEU A 45 -0.07 -0.34 -13.09
N ARG A 46 -0.34 0.85 -13.66
CA ARG A 46 -1.10 1.93 -13.02
C ARG A 46 -2.53 1.47 -12.72
N ASP A 47 -3.22 0.92 -13.71
CA ASP A 47 -4.59 0.41 -13.56
C ASP A 47 -4.67 -0.67 -12.50
N ARG A 48 -3.64 -1.52 -12.42
CA ARG A 48 -3.57 -2.56 -11.39
C ARG A 48 -3.43 -1.97 -9.99
N SER A 49 -2.66 -0.90 -9.83
CA SER A 49 -2.57 -0.17 -8.56
C SER A 49 -3.90 0.45 -8.15
N GLU A 50 -4.63 1.05 -9.08
CA GLU A 50 -5.98 1.60 -8.80
C GLU A 50 -6.99 0.49 -8.50
N ALA A 51 -6.89 -0.67 -9.15
CA ALA A 51 -7.72 -1.82 -8.85
C ALA A 51 -7.54 -2.34 -7.42
N LEU A 52 -6.32 -2.28 -6.84
CA LEU A 52 -6.10 -2.64 -5.43
C LEU A 52 -6.83 -1.66 -4.49
N LYS A 53 -6.76 -0.36 -4.75
CA LYS A 53 -7.49 0.66 -3.97
C LYS A 53 -8.98 0.41 -4.03
N LYS A 54 -9.50 0.11 -5.23
CA LYS A 54 -10.92 -0.20 -5.43
C LYS A 54 -11.35 -1.45 -4.68
N GLN A 55 -10.53 -2.49 -4.60
CA GLN A 55 -10.83 -3.69 -3.82
C GLN A 55 -11.05 -3.39 -2.34
N ILE A 56 -10.25 -2.49 -1.75
CA ILE A 56 -10.44 -2.05 -0.36
C ILE A 56 -11.77 -1.30 -0.23
N ALA A 57 -12.01 -0.31 -1.09
CA ALA A 57 -13.23 0.49 -1.04
C ALA A 57 -14.49 -0.37 -1.21
N ASP A 58 -14.52 -1.28 -2.19
CA ASP A 58 -15.65 -2.19 -2.41
C ASP A 58 -15.89 -3.13 -1.22
N PHE A 59 -14.82 -3.53 -0.50
CA PHE A 59 -14.90 -4.45 0.63
C PHE A 59 -15.56 -3.82 1.88
N ILE A 60 -15.42 -2.51 2.05
CA ILE A 60 -15.99 -1.77 3.19
C ILE A 60 -17.23 -0.95 2.83
N ALA A 61 -17.59 -0.85 1.56
CA ALA A 61 -18.62 0.06 1.05
C ALA A 61 -19.97 -0.06 1.77
N ARG A 62 -20.37 -1.29 2.16
CA ARG A 62 -21.62 -1.52 2.89
C ARG A 62 -21.56 -0.93 4.30
N ASP A 63 -20.47 -1.16 5.02
CA ASP A 63 -20.32 -0.66 6.39
C ASP A 63 -20.21 0.88 6.40
N GLU A 64 -19.58 1.46 5.38
CA GLU A 64 -19.56 2.93 5.21
C GLU A 64 -20.96 3.49 4.94
N ALA A 65 -21.76 2.81 4.10
CA ALA A 65 -23.15 3.20 3.86
C ALA A 65 -24.00 3.12 5.15
N ASP A 66 -23.81 2.05 5.95
CA ASP A 66 -24.46 1.89 7.26
C ASP A 66 -24.12 3.07 8.19
N ILE A 67 -22.86 3.52 8.23
CA ILE A 67 -22.43 4.69 9.01
C ILE A 67 -23.12 5.98 8.53
N VAL A 68 -23.24 6.18 7.21
CA VAL A 68 -23.93 7.34 6.64
C VAL A 68 -25.39 7.38 7.08
N GLU A 69 -26.08 6.23 7.02
CA GLU A 69 -27.46 6.14 7.49
C GLU A 69 -27.61 6.39 8.99
N LEU A 70 -26.72 5.84 9.81
CA LEU A 70 -26.72 6.04 11.25
C LEU A 70 -26.46 7.52 11.60
N LYS A 71 -25.52 8.18 10.94
CA LYS A 71 -25.25 9.62 11.10
C LYS A 71 -26.47 10.46 10.71
N ALA A 72 -27.14 10.13 9.61
CA ALA A 72 -28.35 10.84 9.21
C ALA A 72 -29.45 10.71 10.28
N LYS A 73 -29.61 9.56 10.94
CA LYS A 73 -30.56 9.36 12.05
C LYS A 73 -30.22 10.20 13.29
N LEU A 74 -28.92 10.40 13.57
CA LEU A 74 -28.48 11.25 14.70
C LEU A 74 -28.92 12.71 14.55
N GLU A 75 -28.98 13.21 13.31
CA GLU A 75 -29.33 14.60 13.02
C GLU A 75 -30.84 14.86 13.04
N LEU A 76 -31.68 13.83 13.14
CA LEU A 76 -33.13 14.01 13.18
C LEU A 76 -33.56 14.65 14.52
N PRO A 77 -34.39 15.72 14.48
CA PRO A 77 -34.83 16.42 15.68
C PRO A 77 -35.63 15.54 16.67
N GLU A 78 -36.34 14.54 16.15
CA GLU A 78 -37.17 13.59 16.90
C GLU A 78 -36.37 12.49 17.60
N THR A 79 -35.08 12.34 17.31
CA THR A 79 -34.25 11.28 17.92
C THR A 79 -33.98 11.58 19.38
N SER A 80 -34.45 10.73 20.28
CA SER A 80 -34.26 10.88 21.73
C SER A 80 -32.78 10.76 22.13
N LEU A 81 -32.44 11.27 23.31
CA LEU A 81 -31.07 11.21 23.84
C LEU A 81 -30.58 9.76 23.97
N GLU A 82 -31.43 8.88 24.50
CA GLU A 82 -31.12 7.45 24.66
C GLU A 82 -30.87 6.78 23.30
N GLU A 83 -31.65 7.15 22.29
CA GLU A 83 -31.48 6.63 20.94
C GLU A 83 -30.21 7.15 20.28
N LYS A 84 -29.83 8.41 20.51
CA LYS A 84 -28.57 9.00 20.04
C LYS A 84 -27.36 8.28 20.64
N GLU A 85 -27.39 7.95 21.93
CA GLU A 85 -26.34 7.18 22.60
C GLU A 85 -26.20 5.78 21.97
N ARG A 86 -27.32 5.09 21.70
CA ARG A 86 -27.34 3.78 21.06
C ARG A 86 -26.76 3.84 19.64
N ILE A 87 -27.19 4.84 18.86
CA ILE A 87 -26.68 5.04 17.48
C ILE A 87 -25.19 5.34 17.50
N SER A 88 -24.72 6.20 18.39
CA SER A 88 -23.29 6.52 18.52
C SER A 88 -22.47 5.26 18.79
N LYS A 89 -22.94 4.39 19.69
CA LYS A 89 -22.28 3.11 19.95
C LYS A 89 -22.26 2.19 18.72
N GLN A 90 -23.34 2.15 17.95
CA GLN A 90 -23.37 1.40 16.69
C GLN A 90 -22.39 1.94 15.65
N ILE A 91 -22.22 3.26 15.57
CA ILE A 91 -21.22 3.88 14.69
C ILE A 91 -19.81 3.46 15.11
N ASP A 92 -19.48 3.49 16.42
CA ASP A 92 -18.17 3.09 16.92
C ASP A 92 -17.88 1.61 16.63
N GLU A 93 -18.86 0.72 16.86
CA GLU A 93 -18.75 -0.70 16.56
C GLU A 93 -18.56 -0.96 15.05
N THR A 94 -19.28 -0.22 14.20
CA THR A 94 -19.16 -0.34 12.75
C THR A 94 -17.81 0.22 12.26
N THR A 95 -17.34 1.33 12.81
CA THR A 95 -16.02 1.90 12.51
C THR A 95 -14.92 0.89 12.84
N LYS A 96 -14.98 0.27 14.01
CA LYS A 96 -14.01 -0.77 14.39
C LYS A 96 -14.04 -1.97 13.43
N ARG A 97 -15.22 -2.38 12.99
CA ARG A 97 -15.37 -3.46 11.99
C ARG A 97 -14.79 -3.07 10.63
N ILE A 98 -14.90 -1.80 10.22
CA ILE A 98 -14.25 -1.28 9.02
C ILE A 98 -12.74 -1.38 9.14
N ASP A 99 -12.15 -0.96 10.27
CA ASP A 99 -10.71 -1.04 10.49
C ASP A 99 -10.20 -2.49 10.41
N GLU A 100 -10.90 -3.43 11.06
CA GLU A 100 -10.58 -4.87 11.00
C GLU A 100 -10.67 -5.42 9.56
N LYS A 101 -11.67 -5.01 8.78
CA LYS A 101 -11.83 -5.39 7.37
C LYS A 101 -10.74 -4.80 6.48
N ILE A 102 -10.35 -3.55 6.74
CA ILE A 102 -9.24 -2.92 6.00
C ILE A 102 -7.95 -3.69 6.25
N GLU A 103 -7.62 -4.03 7.50
CA GLU A 103 -6.44 -4.83 7.83
C GLU A 103 -6.45 -6.19 7.13
N GLU A 104 -7.59 -6.91 7.15
CA GLU A 104 -7.74 -8.17 6.44
C GLU A 104 -7.48 -8.03 4.93
N LYS A 105 -8.08 -7.01 4.30
CA LYS A 105 -7.91 -6.77 2.86
C LYS A 105 -6.50 -6.32 2.50
N LEU A 106 -5.87 -5.49 3.33
CA LEU A 106 -4.48 -5.10 3.15
C LEU A 106 -3.54 -6.30 3.19
N ASP A 107 -3.73 -7.24 4.11
CA ASP A 107 -2.94 -8.48 4.16
C ASP A 107 -3.12 -9.35 2.91
N GLU A 108 -4.33 -9.41 2.37
CA GLU A 108 -4.64 -10.17 1.15
C GLU A 108 -3.91 -9.58 -0.07
N ILE A 109 -3.97 -8.25 -0.26
CA ILE A 109 -3.41 -7.57 -1.43
C ILE A 109 -1.93 -7.23 -1.29
N LEU A 110 -1.34 -7.34 -0.09
CA LEU A 110 0.03 -6.97 0.22
C LEU A 110 1.07 -7.53 -0.76
N PRO A 111 1.04 -8.82 -1.13
CA PRO A 111 2.02 -9.39 -2.06
C PRO A 111 2.02 -8.70 -3.42
N GLU A 112 0.84 -8.38 -3.92
CA GLU A 112 0.68 -7.72 -5.20
C GLU A 112 1.11 -6.24 -5.13
N ALA A 113 0.71 -5.53 -4.09
CA ALA A 113 1.12 -4.15 -3.85
C ALA A 113 2.65 -4.01 -3.80
N PHE A 114 3.34 -4.93 -3.14
CA PHE A 114 4.81 -4.94 -3.12
C PHE A 114 5.43 -5.32 -4.45
N ALA A 115 4.83 -6.24 -5.20
CA ALA A 115 5.28 -6.56 -6.55
C ALA A 115 5.18 -5.33 -7.48
N ILE A 116 4.08 -4.59 -7.43
CA ILE A 116 3.87 -3.35 -8.18
C ILE A 116 4.91 -2.29 -7.78
N MET A 117 5.12 -2.06 -6.49
CA MET A 117 6.09 -1.09 -6.00
C MET A 117 7.53 -1.44 -6.45
N LYS A 118 7.91 -2.71 -6.34
CA LYS A 118 9.24 -3.18 -6.76
C LYS A 118 9.42 -3.01 -8.27
N ASP A 119 8.43 -3.35 -9.07
CA ASP A 119 8.50 -3.23 -10.53
C ASP A 119 8.49 -1.78 -10.99
N THR A 120 7.72 -0.92 -10.33
CA THR A 120 7.76 0.54 -10.57
C THR A 120 9.17 1.10 -10.32
N ALA A 121 9.80 0.74 -9.19
CA ALA A 121 11.17 1.14 -8.88
C ALA A 121 12.18 0.63 -9.93
N ARG A 122 12.01 -0.61 -10.39
CA ARG A 122 12.83 -1.20 -11.47
C ARG A 122 12.69 -0.42 -12.77
N ARG A 123 11.46 -0.06 -13.17
CA ARG A 123 11.21 0.70 -14.40
C ARG A 123 11.89 2.07 -14.36
N PHE A 124 11.80 2.78 -13.26
CA PHE A 124 12.53 4.04 -13.07
C PHE A 124 14.05 3.86 -13.05
N ALA A 125 14.56 2.81 -12.41
CA ALA A 125 16.00 2.56 -12.35
C ALA A 125 16.61 2.17 -13.70
N GLN A 126 15.83 1.51 -14.56
CA GLN A 126 16.30 0.98 -15.86
C GLN A 126 16.01 1.88 -17.05
N ASN A 127 15.16 2.90 -16.90
CA ASN A 127 14.79 3.82 -17.97
C ASN A 127 14.98 5.26 -17.51
N ASP A 128 15.46 6.11 -18.38
CA ASP A 128 15.58 7.56 -18.10
C ASP A 128 14.20 8.22 -17.98
N GLU A 129 13.20 7.62 -18.63
CA GLU A 129 11.81 8.09 -18.61
C GLU A 129 10.83 6.94 -18.57
N VAL A 130 9.72 7.13 -17.84
CA VAL A 130 8.57 6.23 -17.79
C VAL A 130 7.38 6.95 -18.43
N VAL A 131 6.80 6.34 -19.46
CA VAL A 131 5.72 6.95 -20.24
C VAL A 131 4.40 6.22 -19.96
N VAL A 132 3.34 7.00 -19.71
CA VAL A 132 1.97 6.52 -19.48
C VAL A 132 0.98 7.38 -20.26
N THR A 133 -0.24 6.92 -20.42
CA THR A 133 -1.36 7.74 -20.90
C THR A 133 -1.70 8.80 -19.86
N ALA A 134 -1.73 10.08 -20.26
CA ALA A 134 -1.94 11.20 -19.36
C ALA A 134 -3.39 11.24 -18.84
N ASN A 135 -3.54 11.35 -17.53
CA ASN A 135 -4.81 11.64 -16.85
C ASN A 135 -4.78 13.04 -16.20
N ASP A 136 -5.84 13.43 -15.49
CA ASP A 136 -5.92 14.75 -14.85
C ASP A 136 -4.85 14.91 -13.76
N PHE A 137 -4.59 13.88 -12.96
CA PHE A 137 -3.52 13.90 -11.95
C PHE A 137 -2.14 14.17 -12.58
N ASP A 138 -1.85 13.57 -13.73
CA ASP A 138 -0.57 13.78 -14.41
C ASP A 138 -0.43 15.22 -14.90
N ARG A 139 -1.53 15.82 -15.36
CA ARG A 139 -1.57 17.22 -15.84
C ARG A 139 -1.38 18.21 -14.71
N ASP A 140 -2.04 17.96 -13.57
CA ASP A 140 -1.88 18.77 -12.36
C ASP A 140 -0.43 18.66 -11.83
N LEU A 141 0.11 17.44 -11.78
CA LEU A 141 1.47 17.20 -11.33
C LEU A 141 2.52 17.88 -12.25
N ALA A 142 2.31 17.82 -13.57
CA ALA A 142 3.20 18.47 -14.55
C ALA A 142 3.19 20.00 -14.44
N ALA A 143 2.11 20.60 -13.93
CA ALA A 143 2.05 22.04 -13.66
C ALA A 143 2.90 22.45 -12.43
N GLU A 144 3.19 21.50 -11.52
CA GLU A 144 3.89 21.76 -10.25
C GLU A 144 5.31 21.20 -10.22
N LYS A 145 5.63 20.20 -11.03
CA LYS A 145 6.87 19.40 -10.93
C LYS A 145 7.59 19.28 -12.27
N ASP A 146 8.85 19.66 -12.28
CA ASP A 146 9.69 19.66 -13.48
C ASP A 146 10.05 18.26 -14.00
N PHE A 147 9.92 17.22 -13.16
CA PHE A 147 10.21 15.84 -13.55
C PHE A 147 9.05 15.13 -14.24
N VAL A 148 7.93 15.83 -14.46
CA VAL A 148 6.78 15.33 -15.25
C VAL A 148 6.50 16.33 -16.36
N ARG A 149 6.28 15.83 -17.58
CA ARG A 149 5.84 16.65 -18.70
C ARG A 149 4.73 15.97 -19.48
N ILE A 150 3.87 16.76 -20.11
CA ILE A 150 2.78 16.27 -20.94
C ILE A 150 3.12 16.48 -22.41
N GLU A 151 3.04 15.41 -23.20
CA GLU A 151 3.20 15.45 -24.65
C GLU A 151 1.99 14.79 -25.32
N GLY A 152 1.06 15.62 -25.79
CA GLY A 152 -0.20 15.13 -26.35
C GLY A 152 -1.07 14.39 -25.33
N ASP A 153 -1.27 13.11 -25.55
CA ASP A 153 -2.01 12.21 -24.67
C ASP A 153 -1.10 11.42 -23.69
N LYS A 154 0.20 11.75 -23.63
CA LYS A 154 1.17 11.07 -22.80
C LYS A 154 1.67 11.94 -21.65
N ALA A 155 1.84 11.32 -20.49
CA ALA A 155 2.62 11.84 -19.39
C ALA A 155 3.95 11.10 -19.33
N ILE A 156 5.03 11.87 -19.28
CA ILE A 156 6.42 11.40 -19.29
C ILE A 156 7.05 11.77 -17.96
N TYR A 157 7.43 10.76 -17.21
CA TYR A 157 8.07 10.88 -15.91
C TYR A 157 9.57 10.66 -16.04
N ALA A 158 10.37 11.71 -15.78
CA ALA A 158 11.82 11.56 -15.71
C ALA A 158 12.24 10.78 -14.46
N ASN A 159 13.30 10.00 -14.57
CA ASN A 159 13.86 9.27 -13.43
C ASN A 159 14.83 10.12 -12.58
N HIS A 160 14.94 11.42 -12.83
CA HIS A 160 15.78 12.35 -12.10
C HIS A 160 15.02 13.64 -11.79
N TRP A 161 15.44 14.32 -10.72
CA TRP A 161 14.87 15.59 -10.26
C TRP A 161 15.87 16.39 -9.44
N MET A 162 15.66 17.68 -9.37
CA MET A 162 16.46 18.57 -8.52
C MET A 162 15.98 18.50 -7.06
N ALA A 163 16.88 18.22 -6.13
CA ALA A 163 16.61 18.25 -4.70
C ALA A 163 17.77 18.88 -3.93
N GLY A 164 17.51 19.98 -3.22
CA GLY A 164 18.54 20.68 -2.45
C GLY A 164 19.70 21.20 -3.30
N GLY A 165 19.45 21.53 -4.57
CA GLY A 165 20.47 21.98 -5.51
C GLY A 165 21.30 20.88 -6.18
N ASN A 166 20.98 19.61 -5.91
CA ASN A 166 21.64 18.47 -6.55
C ASN A 166 20.67 17.76 -7.49
N ASP A 167 21.18 17.30 -8.63
CA ASP A 167 20.44 16.40 -9.52
C ASP A 167 20.48 14.99 -8.95
N LEU A 168 19.32 14.46 -8.57
CA LEU A 168 19.16 13.12 -8.03
C LEU A 168 18.53 12.23 -9.10
N LYS A 169 19.13 11.06 -9.30
CA LYS A 169 18.61 10.02 -10.17
C LYS A 169 18.08 8.84 -9.35
N TRP A 170 16.92 8.31 -9.75
CA TRP A 170 16.42 7.07 -9.19
C TRP A 170 17.21 5.88 -9.75
N ASP A 171 18.03 5.24 -8.92
CA ASP A 171 18.86 4.09 -9.29
C ASP A 171 18.62 2.87 -8.38
N MET A 172 17.68 2.97 -7.44
CA MET A 172 17.43 1.94 -6.44
C MET A 172 16.33 0.98 -6.89
N ILE A 173 16.62 -0.32 -6.78
CA ILE A 173 15.62 -1.39 -6.86
C ILE A 173 15.52 -2.05 -5.50
N HIS A 174 14.30 -2.22 -4.99
CA HIS A 174 14.07 -2.83 -3.68
C HIS A 174 14.55 -4.28 -3.64
N TYR A 175 15.32 -4.63 -2.62
CA TYR A 175 15.62 -6.04 -2.32
C TYR A 175 14.33 -6.74 -1.87
N ASP A 176 14.23 -8.04 -2.14
CA ASP A 176 13.02 -8.82 -1.85
C ASP A 176 12.53 -8.71 -0.40
N VAL A 177 13.44 -8.56 0.56
CA VAL A 177 13.12 -8.47 2.00
C VAL A 177 12.70 -7.08 2.47
N GLN A 178 13.06 -6.00 1.76
CA GLN A 178 12.86 -4.64 2.23
C GLN A 178 11.38 -4.27 2.41
N PRO A 179 10.48 -4.51 1.43
CA PRO A 179 9.08 -4.17 1.57
C PRO A 179 8.42 -4.87 2.76
N VAL A 180 8.73 -6.16 2.96
CA VAL A 180 8.13 -6.97 4.04
C VAL A 180 8.68 -6.60 5.41
N SER A 181 9.98 -6.29 5.51
CA SER A 181 10.61 -5.86 6.77
C SER A 181 9.99 -4.56 7.27
N TYR A 182 9.67 -3.63 6.39
CA TYR A 182 9.10 -2.34 6.76
C TYR A 182 7.70 -2.46 7.37
N THR A 183 6.84 -3.31 6.82
CA THR A 183 5.49 -3.53 7.35
C THR A 183 5.53 -4.29 8.67
N HIS A 184 6.42 -5.28 8.81
CA HIS A 184 6.53 -6.09 10.00
C HIS A 184 7.09 -5.32 11.20
N LEU A 185 8.05 -4.42 10.98
CA LEU A 185 8.61 -3.56 12.04
C LEU A 185 7.63 -2.49 12.55
N ARG A 186 6.58 -2.18 11.78
CA ARG A 186 5.56 -1.18 12.15
C ARG A 186 4.40 -1.77 12.95
N ALA A 187 4.24 -3.10 12.96
CA ALA A 187 3.18 -3.82 13.67
C ALA A 187 3.54 -4.14 15.14
N HIS A 188 4.70 -3.70 15.60
CA HIS A 188 5.24 -3.84 16.97
C HIS A 188 5.77 -2.50 17.46
#